data_281a7b1409d4c76d801e31db5a0f61ae
#
_entry.id   281a7b1409d4c76d801e31db5a0f61ae
#
_cell.length_a   1.000
_cell.length_b   1.000
_cell.length_c   1.000
_cell.angle_alpha   90.00
_cell.angle_beta   90.00
_cell.angle_gamma   90.00
#
_symmetry.space_group_name_H-M   'P 1'
#
loop_
_entity.id
_entity.type
_entity.pdbx_description
1 polymer ?
#
loop_
_entity_poly.entity_id
_entity_poly.type
_entity_poly.pdbx_seq_one_letter_code
_entity_poly.pdbx_strand_id
1 'polypeptide(L)'
;MEKRRSFFKKMAGIGAAGIILPFFNRANAGNKAKTAFIHHVYFWLKNPDDPAVREKFENGLREMGTIESISLLHIGTPADTDRDVIDNTYHYSFLIGFKDRKGHDIYQEHPIHDKFRNEYNEMWTKVLVYDSVDI
;
A
#
# COMPACT_ATOMS: atom_id res chain seq x y z
N MET A 1 63.13 11.94 32.15
CA MET A 1 64.10 10.82 32.09
C MET A 1 63.50 9.77 31.21
N GLU A 2 64.01 9.71 30.02
CA GLU A 2 64.69 8.60 29.34
C GLU A 2 63.74 7.39 29.05
N LYS A 3 63.67 6.87 27.92
CA LYS A 3 64.33 6.67 26.62
C LYS A 3 63.66 5.51 25.91
N ARG A 4 63.28 5.70 24.64
CA ARG A 4 63.82 4.92 23.48
C ARG A 4 63.62 3.39 23.51
N ARG A 5 63.19 2.68 22.50
CA ARG A 5 63.53 2.56 21.06
C ARG A 5 62.68 1.47 20.44
N SER A 6 62.03 1.78 19.35
CA SER A 6 62.21 1.20 18.01
C SER A 6 62.65 -0.29 17.91
N PHE A 7 61.81 -1.10 17.30
CA PHE A 7 62.28 -2.22 16.47
C PHE A 7 61.36 -2.47 15.30
N PHE A 8 61.79 -2.05 14.14
CA PHE A 8 61.26 -2.50 12.83
C PHE A 8 61.67 -3.95 12.62
N LYS A 9 60.73 -4.80 12.21
CA LYS A 9 61.01 -5.97 11.39
C LYS A 9 60.01 -6.06 10.26
N LYS A 10 60.53 -5.83 9.07
CA LYS A 10 59.90 -6.12 7.79
C LYS A 10 59.70 -7.63 7.70
N MET A 11 58.50 -8.04 7.30
CA MET A 11 58.34 -9.29 6.52
C MET A 11 57.31 -9.05 5.42
N ALA A 12 57.82 -9.14 4.22
CA ALA A 12 57.02 -9.18 3.00
C ALA A 12 56.25 -10.53 2.94
N GLY A 13 54.95 -10.45 2.74
CA GLY A 13 54.10 -11.57 2.42
C GLY A 13 53.11 -11.12 1.36
N ILE A 14 53.37 -11.61 0.16
CA ILE A 14 52.45 -11.50 -0.99
C ILE A 14 51.18 -12.30 -0.65
N GLY A 15 50.07 -11.66 -0.42
CA GLY A 15 48.76 -12.26 -0.25
C GLY A 15 47.76 -11.59 -1.18
N ALA A 16 47.26 -12.34 -2.13
CA ALA A 16 46.29 -11.93 -3.14
C ALA A 16 45.08 -11.20 -2.49
N ALA A 17 44.87 -9.95 -2.87
CA ALA A 17 43.68 -9.23 -2.54
C ALA A 17 42.51 -9.85 -3.32
N GLY A 18 41.83 -10.79 -2.67
CA GLY A 18 40.50 -11.22 -3.11
C GLY A 18 39.54 -10.06 -2.96
N ILE A 19 39.17 -9.43 -4.06
CA ILE A 19 38.06 -8.47 -4.11
C ILE A 19 36.79 -9.29 -3.82
N ILE A 20 36.33 -9.28 -2.58
CA ILE A 20 34.97 -9.74 -2.23
C ILE A 20 34.05 -8.67 -2.75
N LEU A 21 33.59 -8.82 -3.99
CA LEU A 21 32.43 -8.07 -4.46
C LEU A 21 31.24 -8.46 -3.57
N PRO A 22 30.56 -7.52 -2.93
CA PRO A 22 29.33 -7.85 -2.26
C PRO A 22 28.36 -8.40 -3.32
N PHE A 23 28.04 -9.67 -3.21
CA PHE A 23 26.89 -10.21 -3.88
C PHE A 23 25.69 -9.41 -3.36
N PHE A 24 25.31 -8.37 -4.08
CA PHE A 24 23.98 -7.83 -3.96
C PHE A 24 23.03 -8.97 -4.32
N ASN A 25 22.54 -9.63 -3.30
CA ASN A 25 21.40 -10.51 -3.42
C ASN A 25 20.30 -9.65 -4.05
N ARG A 26 20.15 -9.78 -5.36
CA ARG A 26 19.02 -9.22 -6.09
C ARG A 26 17.84 -9.96 -5.49
N ALA A 27 17.28 -9.34 -4.42
CA ALA A 27 16.05 -9.82 -3.84
C ALA A 27 15.13 -10.08 -5.03
N ASN A 28 14.74 -11.33 -5.21
CA ASN A 28 13.70 -11.71 -6.13
C ASN A 28 12.60 -10.65 -5.97
N ALA A 29 12.47 -9.76 -6.93
CA ALA A 29 11.24 -9.04 -7.17
C ALA A 29 10.25 -10.15 -7.49
N GLY A 30 9.68 -10.74 -6.43
CA GLY A 30 8.69 -11.77 -6.53
C GLY A 30 7.67 -11.25 -7.54
N ASN A 31 7.28 -12.10 -8.44
CA ASN A 31 6.31 -11.86 -9.49
C ASN A 31 5.09 -11.19 -8.83
N LYS A 32 5.12 -9.85 -8.67
CA LYS A 32 3.97 -9.10 -8.17
C LYS A 32 2.90 -9.36 -9.21
N ALA A 33 1.81 -9.98 -8.79
CA ALA A 33 0.66 -10.16 -9.66
C ALA A 33 0.41 -8.82 -10.36
N LYS A 34 0.43 -8.82 -11.68
CA LYS A 34 0.28 -7.61 -12.46
C LYS A 34 -1.10 -7.04 -12.15
N THR A 35 -1.14 -5.87 -11.56
CA THR A 35 -2.37 -5.11 -11.34
C THR A 35 -2.53 -4.19 -12.52
N ALA A 36 -3.52 -4.46 -13.36
CA ALA A 36 -3.74 -3.73 -14.60
C ALA A 36 -4.96 -2.80 -14.56
N PHE A 37 -5.78 -2.92 -13.53
CA PHE A 37 -6.95 -2.07 -13.29
C PHE A 37 -6.98 -1.62 -11.84
N ILE A 38 -7.04 -0.31 -11.60
CA ILE A 38 -7.15 0.31 -10.28
C ILE A 38 -8.54 0.94 -10.15
N HIS A 39 -9.20 0.62 -9.04
CA HIS A 39 -10.45 1.22 -8.60
C HIS A 39 -10.19 1.92 -7.26
N HIS A 40 -10.20 3.25 -7.25
CA HIS A 40 -9.88 4.04 -6.07
C HIS A 40 -11.10 4.86 -5.65
N VAL A 41 -11.61 4.57 -4.46
CA VAL A 41 -12.83 5.16 -3.90
C VAL A 41 -12.48 6.02 -2.70
N TYR A 42 -13.08 7.21 -2.64
CA TYR A 42 -12.99 8.11 -1.50
C TYR A 42 -14.38 8.34 -0.90
N PHE A 43 -14.48 8.33 0.43
CA PHE A 43 -15.72 8.48 1.17
C PHE A 43 -15.68 9.66 2.13
N TRP A 44 -16.75 10.45 2.13
CA TRP A 44 -17.03 11.49 3.12
C TRP A 44 -18.21 11.05 3.98
N LEU A 45 -17.96 10.68 5.24
CA LEU A 45 -19.01 10.20 6.15
C LEU A 45 -19.88 11.34 6.64
N LYS A 46 -21.13 11.03 7.00
CA LYS A 46 -22.07 11.97 7.65
C LYS A 46 -21.66 12.30 9.08
N ASN A 47 -21.18 11.31 9.82
CA ASN A 47 -20.79 11.41 11.22
C ASN A 47 -19.36 10.87 11.42
N PRO A 48 -18.33 11.58 10.92
CA PRO A 48 -16.95 11.08 10.90
C PRO A 48 -16.31 11.04 12.29
N ASP A 49 -16.83 11.77 13.26
CA ASP A 49 -16.28 11.88 14.62
C ASP A 49 -16.87 10.83 15.58
N ASP A 50 -17.88 10.07 15.16
CA ASP A 50 -18.47 8.99 15.95
C ASP A 50 -17.65 7.71 15.79
N PRO A 51 -16.99 7.20 16.88
CA PRO A 51 -16.16 6.01 16.82
C PRO A 51 -16.93 4.76 16.38
N ALA A 52 -18.20 4.62 16.76
CA ALA A 52 -19.03 3.46 16.40
C ALA A 52 -19.38 3.47 14.89
N VAL A 53 -19.62 4.65 14.33
CA VAL A 53 -19.82 4.83 12.88
C VAL A 53 -18.54 4.46 12.13
N ARG A 54 -17.38 4.93 12.60
CA ARG A 54 -16.09 4.62 11.99
C ARG A 54 -15.80 3.13 12.03
N GLU A 55 -15.93 2.49 13.19
CA GLU A 55 -15.70 1.06 13.35
C GLU A 55 -16.59 0.23 12.42
N LYS A 56 -17.89 0.54 12.38
CA LYS A 56 -18.83 -0.12 11.48
C LYS A 56 -18.41 0.04 10.02
N PHE A 57 -18.08 1.26 9.59
CA PHE A 57 -17.69 1.55 8.22
C PHE A 57 -16.40 0.83 7.83
N GLU A 58 -15.39 0.85 8.68
CA GLU A 58 -14.12 0.13 8.48
C GLU A 58 -14.31 -1.38 8.35
N ASN A 59 -15.19 -1.96 9.15
CA ASN A 59 -15.53 -3.40 9.06
C ASN A 59 -16.16 -3.73 7.71
N GLY A 60 -17.03 -2.85 7.18
CA GLY A 60 -17.59 -3.00 5.85
C GLY A 60 -16.54 -2.92 4.74
N LEU A 61 -15.58 -1.99 4.84
CA LEU A 61 -14.47 -1.90 3.89
C LEU A 61 -13.57 -3.16 3.93
N ARG A 62 -13.30 -3.67 5.13
CA ARG A 62 -12.51 -4.92 5.29
C ARG A 62 -13.26 -6.12 4.71
N GLU A 63 -14.58 -6.21 4.92
CA GLU A 63 -15.41 -7.27 4.32
C GLU A 63 -15.35 -7.20 2.79
N MET A 64 -15.50 -6.02 2.19
CA MET A 64 -15.33 -5.85 0.74
C MET A 64 -13.95 -6.28 0.26
N GLY A 65 -12.91 -6.01 1.05
CA GLY A 65 -11.54 -6.41 0.73
C GLY A 65 -11.32 -7.93 0.65
N THR A 66 -12.27 -8.77 1.10
CA THR A 66 -12.18 -10.23 1.02
C THR A 66 -12.63 -10.81 -0.33
N ILE A 67 -13.15 -9.97 -1.23
CA ILE A 67 -13.59 -10.42 -2.56
C ILE A 67 -12.40 -10.96 -3.35
N GLU A 68 -12.53 -12.19 -3.82
CA GLU A 68 -11.41 -12.97 -4.38
C GLU A 68 -10.80 -12.43 -5.66
N SER A 69 -11.52 -11.59 -6.41
CA SER A 69 -11.01 -10.95 -7.63
C SER A 69 -10.03 -9.81 -7.36
N ILE A 70 -9.93 -9.34 -6.11
CA ILE A 70 -9.02 -8.26 -5.70
C ILE A 70 -7.60 -8.80 -5.61
N SER A 71 -6.67 -8.18 -6.33
CA SER A 71 -5.23 -8.49 -6.29
C SER A 71 -4.40 -7.51 -5.47
N LEU A 72 -4.94 -6.33 -5.19
CA LEU A 72 -4.33 -5.28 -4.36
C LEU A 72 -5.40 -4.63 -3.50
N LEU A 73 -5.12 -4.44 -2.23
CA LEU A 73 -6.02 -3.76 -1.28
C LEU A 73 -5.25 -2.74 -0.45
N HIS A 74 -5.77 -1.52 -0.38
CA HIS A 74 -5.35 -0.51 0.59
C HIS A 74 -6.58 0.20 1.14
N ILE A 75 -6.72 0.21 2.47
CA ILE A 75 -7.73 0.98 3.21
C ILE A 75 -6.97 2.01 4.02
N GLY A 76 -7.32 3.28 3.87
CA GLY A 76 -6.61 4.37 4.54
C GLY A 76 -7.48 5.55 4.92
N THR A 77 -6.89 6.42 5.71
CA THR A 77 -7.38 7.76 6.03
C THR A 77 -6.42 8.80 5.45
N PRO A 78 -6.79 10.09 5.39
CA PRO A 78 -5.87 11.14 4.95
C PRO A 78 -4.54 11.09 5.70
N ALA A 79 -3.44 11.20 4.96
CA ALA A 79 -2.11 11.34 5.55
C ALA A 79 -1.90 12.77 6.06
N ASP A 80 -1.02 12.94 7.05
CA ASP A 80 -0.59 14.25 7.54
C ASP A 80 0.43 14.86 6.56
N THR A 81 -0.11 15.34 5.43
CA THR A 81 0.67 16.02 4.38
C THR A 81 -0.06 17.29 3.97
N ASP A 82 0.71 18.36 3.75
CA ASP A 82 0.18 19.70 3.46
C ASP A 82 0.87 20.29 2.22
N ARG A 83 0.13 20.38 1.11
CA ARG A 83 0.49 21.09 -0.13
C ARG A 83 -0.79 21.52 -0.84
N ASP A 84 -0.75 22.62 -1.56
CA ASP A 84 -1.92 23.23 -2.25
C ASP A 84 -2.69 22.27 -3.16
N VAL A 85 -2.03 21.21 -3.63
CA VAL A 85 -2.63 20.21 -4.55
C VAL A 85 -3.20 18.98 -3.84
N ILE A 86 -3.11 18.92 -2.49
CA ILE A 86 -3.60 17.79 -1.71
C ILE A 86 -5.03 18.06 -1.25
N ASP A 87 -5.95 17.17 -1.63
CA ASP A 87 -7.28 17.10 -1.04
C ASP A 87 -7.27 16.03 0.07
N ASN A 88 -7.31 16.47 1.32
CA ASN A 88 -7.37 15.63 2.51
C ASN A 88 -8.74 15.77 3.22
N THR A 89 -9.77 16.19 2.50
CA THR A 89 -11.12 16.41 3.06
C THR A 89 -11.94 15.14 3.22
N TYR A 90 -11.52 14.04 2.58
CA TYR A 90 -12.19 12.74 2.70
C TYR A 90 -11.91 12.07 4.06
N HIS A 91 -12.73 11.10 4.45
CA HIS A 91 -12.53 10.35 5.69
C HIS A 91 -11.91 8.97 5.48
N TYR A 92 -12.25 8.30 4.36
CA TYR A 92 -11.66 7.01 3.99
C TYR A 92 -11.30 6.95 2.52
N SER A 93 -10.19 6.29 2.26
CA SER A 93 -9.70 5.88 0.95
C SER A 93 -9.73 4.36 0.86
N PHE A 94 -10.35 3.84 -0.18
CA PHE A 94 -10.42 2.42 -0.48
C PHE A 94 -9.86 2.19 -1.88
N LEU A 95 -8.60 1.78 -1.96
CA LEU A 95 -7.94 1.49 -3.22
C LEU A 95 -7.84 -0.01 -3.40
N ILE A 96 -8.41 -0.51 -4.47
CA ILE A 96 -8.32 -1.90 -4.88
C ILE A 96 -7.81 -2.02 -6.30
N GLY A 97 -7.08 -3.08 -6.54
CA GLY A 97 -6.55 -3.40 -7.86
C GLY A 97 -6.98 -4.77 -8.32
N PHE A 98 -7.09 -4.92 -9.63
CA PHE A 98 -7.48 -6.15 -10.29
C PHE A 98 -6.47 -6.52 -11.36
N LYS A 99 -6.39 -7.80 -11.68
CA LYS A 99 -5.55 -8.31 -12.77
C LYS A 99 -5.94 -7.69 -14.12
N ASP A 100 -7.25 -7.48 -14.32
CA ASP A 100 -7.84 -6.97 -15.55
C ASP A 100 -9.25 -6.41 -15.29
N ARG A 101 -9.90 -5.90 -16.33
CA ARG A 101 -11.26 -5.41 -16.30
C ARG A 101 -12.27 -6.47 -15.85
N LYS A 102 -12.06 -7.73 -16.21
CA LYS A 102 -12.96 -8.82 -15.80
C LYS A 102 -12.97 -9.01 -14.28
N GLY A 103 -11.80 -8.90 -13.64
CA GLY A 103 -11.71 -8.95 -12.16
C GLY A 103 -12.51 -7.82 -11.50
N HIS A 104 -12.48 -6.62 -12.07
CA HIS A 104 -13.30 -5.49 -11.62
C HIS A 104 -14.80 -5.76 -11.82
N ASP A 105 -15.22 -6.31 -12.96
CA ASP A 105 -16.63 -6.60 -13.23
C ASP A 105 -17.17 -7.67 -12.24
N ILE A 106 -16.36 -8.70 -11.92
CA ILE A 106 -16.71 -9.69 -10.88
C ILE A 106 -16.93 -9.01 -9.51
N TYR A 107 -16.04 -8.07 -9.13
CA TYR A 107 -16.17 -7.30 -7.90
C TYR A 107 -17.47 -6.49 -7.88
N GLN A 108 -17.80 -5.79 -8.97
CA GLN A 108 -18.99 -4.93 -9.06
C GLN A 108 -20.31 -5.71 -8.89
N GLU A 109 -20.35 -6.95 -9.35
CA GLU A 109 -21.53 -7.85 -9.29
C GLU A 109 -21.49 -8.76 -8.06
N HIS A 110 -20.48 -8.66 -7.20
CA HIS A 110 -20.31 -9.56 -6.08
C HIS A 110 -21.32 -9.27 -4.96
N PRO A 111 -21.94 -10.32 -4.33
CA PRO A 111 -22.92 -10.15 -3.27
C PRO A 111 -22.42 -9.32 -2.06
N ILE A 112 -21.14 -9.42 -1.71
CA ILE A 112 -20.52 -8.59 -0.66
C ILE A 112 -20.53 -7.11 -1.04
N HIS A 113 -20.26 -6.77 -2.31
CA HIS A 113 -20.32 -5.39 -2.81
C HIS A 113 -21.77 -4.86 -2.79
N ASP A 114 -22.74 -5.67 -3.21
CA ASP A 114 -24.16 -5.30 -3.13
C ASP A 114 -24.62 -5.09 -1.69
N LYS A 115 -24.22 -5.99 -0.78
CA LYS A 115 -24.48 -5.84 0.66
C LYS A 115 -23.92 -4.53 1.18
N PHE A 116 -22.66 -4.22 0.87
CA PHE A 116 -22.03 -2.95 1.30
C PHE A 116 -22.82 -1.74 0.80
N ARG A 117 -23.17 -1.69 -0.49
CA ARG A 117 -23.97 -0.59 -1.03
C ARG A 117 -25.31 -0.44 -0.33
N ASN A 118 -26.00 -1.54 -0.01
CA ASN A 118 -27.32 -1.51 0.60
C ASN A 118 -27.29 -1.14 2.09
N GLU A 119 -26.28 -1.61 2.84
CA GLU A 119 -26.21 -1.42 4.29
C GLU A 119 -25.50 -0.14 4.72
N TYR A 120 -24.63 0.41 3.86
CA TYR A 120 -23.75 1.55 4.21
C TYR A 120 -24.04 2.84 3.43
N ASN A 121 -24.94 2.83 2.41
CA ASN A 121 -25.23 3.99 1.57
C ASN A 121 -25.67 5.23 2.35
N GLU A 122 -26.32 5.06 3.49
CA GLU A 122 -26.74 6.16 4.35
C GLU A 122 -25.64 6.73 5.26
N MET A 123 -24.46 6.10 5.28
CA MET A 123 -23.36 6.51 6.15
C MET A 123 -22.49 7.62 5.57
N TRP A 124 -22.53 7.86 4.25
CA TRP A 124 -21.74 8.91 3.60
C TRP A 124 -22.60 10.02 3.00
N THR A 125 -22.00 11.20 2.87
CA THR A 125 -22.58 12.36 2.17
C THR A 125 -22.10 12.42 0.73
N LYS A 126 -20.92 11.88 0.47
CA LYS A 126 -20.27 11.89 -0.85
C LYS A 126 -19.42 10.65 -1.00
N VAL A 127 -19.41 10.11 -2.20
CA VAL A 127 -18.45 9.10 -2.67
C VAL A 127 -17.87 9.57 -4.01
N LEU A 128 -16.58 9.34 -4.21
CA LEU A 128 -15.88 9.66 -5.45
C LEU A 128 -15.02 8.47 -5.86
N VAL A 129 -15.07 8.13 -7.15
CA VAL A 129 -14.35 6.98 -7.70
C VAL A 129 -13.43 7.45 -8.82
N TYR A 130 -12.20 6.92 -8.83
CA TYR A 130 -11.26 7.03 -9.93
C TYR A 130 -10.87 5.62 -10.40
N ASP A 131 -11.18 5.34 -11.65
CA ASP A 131 -10.76 4.12 -12.33
C ASP A 131 -9.62 4.42 -13.29
N SER A 132 -8.60 3.57 -13.29
CA SER A 132 -7.49 3.70 -14.20
C SER A 132 -6.96 2.33 -14.64
N VAL A 133 -6.34 2.29 -15.80
CA VAL A 133 -5.68 1.12 -16.36
C VAL A 133 -4.22 1.42 -16.67
N ASP A 134 -3.39 0.38 -16.71
CA ASP A 134 -1.99 0.51 -17.12
C ASP A 134 -1.90 1.07 -18.55
N ILE A 135 -0.87 1.88 -18.82
CA ILE A 135 -0.51 2.42 -20.12
C ILE A 135 0.49 1.54 -20.84
#